data_e01ea914aa725b93b959227557cd8e3b
#
_entry.id   e01ea914aa725b93b959227557cd8e3b
#
_cell.length_a   1.000
_cell.length_b   1.000
_cell.length_c   1.000
_cell.angle_alpha   90.00
_cell.angle_beta   90.00
_cell.angle_gamma   90.00
#
_symmetry.space_group_name_H-M   'P 1'
#
loop_
_entity.id
_entity.type
_entity.pdbx_description
1 polymer ?
#
loop_
_entity_poly.entity_id
_entity_poly.type
_entity_poly.pdbx_seq_one_letter_code
_entity_poly.pdbx_strand_id
1 'polypeptide(L)'
;ATLLHAANTFAQTEEAEDATSYKAEVFGSASSGSTTPFWMVSNRYGVVPLDANNGYLNAGVFHQQHFGKGFRWSAGLDIVAVVPRYRNVYIQQIYAELGYKSMLLSVGSKENRHSLWDHSLSSGDMVLSSNARPIPEIKLSMPEFTVVPLTKGWMQVKGDFAVGKSFDTKYLENFSNGKQTYIKNVLWHHKSFYVRIKDTQNEFPLSGIIGVQHWAQWGGTSSNPRIGVQPHSLKDFIRVVCGSEGGDNATLS
;
A
#
# COMPACT_ATOMS: atom_id res chain seq x y z
N ALA A 1 24.38 -16.31 -11.58
CA ALA A 1 23.41 -15.23 -11.60
C ALA A 1 24.15 -13.90 -11.63
N THR A 2 24.06 -13.20 -12.76
CA THR A 2 24.67 -11.87 -12.89
C THR A 2 23.59 -10.86 -12.51
N LEU A 3 23.78 -10.18 -11.38
CA LEU A 3 22.90 -9.11 -10.92
C LEU A 3 23.41 -7.79 -11.51
N LEU A 4 22.65 -7.18 -12.41
CA LEU A 4 22.81 -5.75 -12.71
C LEU A 4 21.87 -4.99 -11.77
N HIS A 5 22.43 -4.43 -10.72
CA HIS A 5 21.69 -3.62 -9.76
C HIS A 5 21.93 -2.15 -10.09
N ALA A 6 20.93 -1.48 -10.66
CA ALA A 6 20.91 -0.02 -10.67
C ALA A 6 20.32 0.43 -9.32
N ALA A 7 21.15 0.92 -8.43
CA ALA A 7 20.72 1.42 -7.14
C ALA A 7 19.96 2.74 -7.33
N ASN A 8 18.67 2.73 -7.00
CA ASN A 8 17.92 3.96 -6.82
C ASN A 8 18.12 4.47 -5.38
N THR A 9 18.88 5.53 -5.26
CA THR A 9 19.01 6.24 -4.00
C THR A 9 17.83 7.23 -3.90
N PHE A 10 16.74 6.83 -3.26
CA PHE A 10 15.77 7.81 -2.77
C PHE A 10 16.26 8.31 -1.42
N ALA A 11 16.86 9.50 -1.41
CA ALA A 11 17.03 10.23 -0.18
C ALA A 11 15.64 10.66 0.30
N GLN A 12 15.13 10.07 1.37
CA GLN A 12 14.08 10.69 2.17
C GLN A 12 14.75 11.81 2.96
N THR A 13 14.78 13.00 2.40
CA THR A 13 15.13 14.21 3.13
C THR A 13 13.92 14.67 3.93
N GLU A 14 14.13 14.89 5.21
CA GLU A 14 13.29 15.70 6.08
C GLU A 14 12.99 17.03 5.38
N GLU A 15 11.70 17.44 5.43
CA GLU A 15 11.16 18.64 4.74
C GLU A 15 11.45 18.63 3.23
N ALA A 16 10.66 17.84 2.50
CA ALA A 16 10.77 17.83 1.05
C ALA A 16 10.41 19.21 0.50
N GLU A 17 11.42 19.93 -0.01
CA GLU A 17 11.24 21.11 -0.84
C GLU A 17 10.32 20.79 -2.04
N ASP A 18 9.71 21.81 -2.60
CA ASP A 18 8.95 21.68 -3.84
C ASP A 18 9.82 21.03 -4.91
N ALA A 19 9.47 19.84 -5.32
CA ALA A 19 10.31 19.03 -6.19
C ALA A 19 9.54 18.16 -7.16
N THR A 20 10.12 17.98 -8.34
CA THR A 20 9.74 16.90 -9.27
C THR A 20 10.87 15.88 -9.27
N SER A 21 10.51 14.62 -9.02
CA SER A 21 11.44 13.50 -9.08
C SER A 21 11.07 12.54 -10.19
N TYR A 22 12.06 11.87 -10.74
CA TYR A 22 11.91 10.91 -11.81
C TYR A 22 12.46 9.56 -11.34
N LYS A 23 11.79 8.49 -11.74
CA LYS A 23 12.23 7.11 -11.50
C LYS A 23 12.51 6.44 -12.85
N ALA A 24 13.64 5.77 -12.95
CA ALA A 24 13.93 4.86 -14.05
C ALA A 24 14.65 3.63 -13.47
N GLU A 25 14.11 2.45 -13.69
CA GLU A 25 14.66 1.21 -13.19
C GLU A 25 14.62 0.12 -14.27
N VAL A 26 15.72 -0.61 -14.40
CA VAL A 26 15.82 -1.78 -15.27
C VAL A 26 16.23 -2.96 -14.41
N PHE A 27 15.50 -4.06 -14.53
CA PHE A 27 15.77 -5.28 -13.80
C PHE A 27 15.77 -6.48 -14.74
N GLY A 28 16.66 -7.42 -14.49
CA GLY A 28 16.67 -8.70 -15.18
C GLY A 28 17.13 -9.83 -14.25
N SER A 29 16.48 -10.97 -14.33
CA SER A 29 16.81 -12.17 -13.57
C SER A 29 16.77 -13.40 -14.47
N ALA A 30 17.77 -14.27 -14.30
CA ALA A 30 17.81 -15.57 -14.92
C ALA A 30 18.24 -16.61 -13.89
N SER A 31 17.50 -17.70 -13.81
CA SER A 31 17.82 -18.81 -12.91
C SER A 31 17.48 -20.16 -13.53
N SER A 32 18.08 -21.22 -13.01
CA SER A 32 17.82 -22.60 -13.44
C SER A 32 16.57 -23.22 -12.80
N GLY A 33 15.91 -22.51 -11.88
CA GLY A 33 14.68 -22.97 -11.23
C GLY A 33 13.43 -22.68 -12.06
N SER A 34 12.27 -22.98 -11.51
CA SER A 34 10.96 -22.67 -12.09
C SER A 34 10.44 -21.29 -11.71
N THR A 35 10.95 -20.73 -10.61
CA THR A 35 10.47 -19.45 -10.05
C THR A 35 11.63 -18.55 -9.64
N THR A 36 11.36 -17.25 -9.62
CA THR A 36 12.27 -16.25 -9.05
C THR A 36 12.44 -16.52 -7.54
N PRO A 37 13.65 -16.44 -6.98
CA PRO A 37 13.88 -16.57 -5.56
C PRO A 37 13.05 -15.56 -4.76
N PHE A 38 12.47 -16.01 -3.64
CA PHE A 38 11.55 -15.19 -2.82
C PHE A 38 12.15 -13.84 -2.40
N TRP A 39 13.40 -13.80 -2.01
CA TRP A 39 14.08 -12.57 -1.58
C TRP A 39 14.19 -11.50 -2.68
N MET A 40 14.07 -11.88 -3.96
CA MET A 40 14.06 -10.94 -5.09
C MET A 40 12.68 -10.34 -5.33
N VAL A 41 11.62 -11.04 -4.96
CA VAL A 41 10.22 -10.60 -5.16
C VAL A 41 9.63 -9.97 -3.91
N SER A 42 10.18 -10.26 -2.74
CA SER A 42 9.71 -9.77 -1.45
C SER A 42 9.85 -8.25 -1.33
N ASN A 43 8.82 -7.59 -0.83
CA ASN A 43 8.77 -6.14 -0.60
C ASN A 43 9.03 -5.29 -1.86
N ARG A 44 8.65 -5.81 -3.03
CA ARG A 44 8.79 -5.15 -4.33
C ARG A 44 7.45 -4.77 -4.96
N TYR A 45 6.39 -4.70 -4.17
CA TYR A 45 5.03 -4.30 -4.60
C TYR A 45 4.54 -5.05 -5.86
N GLY A 46 4.91 -6.32 -6.00
CA GLY A 46 4.50 -7.15 -7.12
C GLY A 46 5.04 -6.74 -8.49
N VAL A 47 6.09 -5.93 -8.54
CA VAL A 47 6.73 -5.50 -9.80
C VAL A 47 7.54 -6.64 -10.40
N VAL A 48 8.29 -7.39 -9.59
CA VAL A 48 9.13 -8.50 -10.06
C VAL A 48 8.27 -9.71 -10.41
N PRO A 49 8.33 -10.22 -11.67
CA PRO A 49 7.64 -11.44 -12.06
C PRO A 49 8.11 -12.66 -11.28
N LEU A 50 7.21 -13.64 -11.12
CA LEU A 50 7.55 -14.90 -10.44
C LEU A 50 8.29 -15.92 -11.31
N ASP A 51 8.31 -15.72 -12.62
CA ASP A 51 8.99 -16.60 -13.57
C ASP A 51 10.50 -16.53 -13.39
N ALA A 52 11.18 -17.67 -13.48
CA ALA A 52 12.61 -17.80 -13.22
C ALA A 52 13.49 -16.90 -14.11
N ASN A 53 13.07 -16.71 -15.37
CA ASN A 53 13.72 -15.82 -16.32
C ASN A 53 12.78 -14.66 -16.60
N ASN A 54 13.11 -13.50 -16.07
CA ASN A 54 12.23 -12.34 -16.15
C ASN A 54 13.01 -11.03 -16.22
N GLY A 55 12.30 -9.97 -16.56
CA GLY A 55 12.80 -8.62 -16.50
C GLY A 55 11.69 -7.61 -16.49
N TYR A 56 12.00 -6.39 -16.04
CA TYR A 56 11.09 -5.24 -16.16
C TYR A 56 11.84 -3.95 -16.41
N LEU A 57 11.09 -3.03 -17.00
CA LEU A 57 11.44 -1.61 -17.08
C LEU A 57 10.38 -0.85 -16.28
N ASN A 58 10.84 0.06 -15.44
CA ASN A 58 9.95 0.93 -14.67
C ASN A 58 10.32 2.39 -14.92
N ALA A 59 9.33 3.23 -15.18
CA ALA A 59 9.51 4.68 -15.35
C ALA A 59 8.39 5.42 -14.63
N GLY A 60 8.77 6.42 -13.84
CA GLY A 60 7.84 7.21 -13.05
C GLY A 60 8.20 8.69 -12.98
N VAL A 61 7.18 9.50 -12.71
CA VAL A 61 7.30 10.92 -12.39
C VAL A 61 6.46 11.23 -11.17
N PHE A 62 7.03 11.97 -10.24
CA PHE A 62 6.40 12.34 -8.97
C PHE A 62 6.66 13.81 -8.72
N HIS A 63 5.63 14.52 -8.34
CA HIS A 63 5.72 15.95 -8.02
C HIS A 63 5.13 16.22 -6.65
N GLN A 64 5.77 17.11 -5.91
CA GLN A 64 5.27 17.61 -4.63
C GLN A 64 5.50 19.11 -4.57
N GLN A 65 4.53 19.85 -4.04
CA GLN A 65 4.62 21.29 -3.87
C GLN A 65 3.87 21.74 -2.62
N HIS A 66 4.46 22.70 -1.92
CA HIS A 66 3.85 23.41 -0.81
C HIS A 66 3.26 24.73 -1.29
N PHE A 67 2.15 25.12 -0.72
CA PHE A 67 1.50 26.40 -1.04
C PHE A 67 0.75 26.95 0.16
N GLY A 68 0.74 28.27 0.26
CA GLY A 68 0.08 28.96 1.36
C GLY A 68 0.60 28.57 2.74
N LYS A 69 -0.25 28.64 3.75
CA LYS A 69 0.11 28.36 5.15
C LYS A 69 -0.25 26.91 5.50
N GLY A 70 0.67 25.98 5.28
CA GLY A 70 0.55 24.58 5.69
C GLY A 70 -0.22 23.68 4.73
N PHE A 71 -0.47 24.10 3.49
CA PHE A 71 -0.98 23.26 2.44
C PHE A 71 0.15 22.64 1.63
N ARG A 72 -0.05 21.42 1.16
CA ARG A 72 0.79 20.74 0.18
C ARG A 72 -0.05 19.88 -0.73
N TRP A 73 0.41 19.68 -1.95
CA TRP A 73 -0.16 18.68 -2.84
C TRP A 73 0.95 17.83 -3.45
N SER A 74 0.61 16.62 -3.83
CA SER A 74 1.51 15.75 -4.58
C SER A 74 0.72 14.91 -5.58
N ALA A 75 1.39 14.51 -6.64
CA ALA A 75 0.87 13.59 -7.63
C ALA A 75 1.98 12.70 -8.17
N GLY A 76 1.65 11.49 -8.56
CA GLY A 76 2.61 10.56 -9.13
C GLY A 76 2.00 9.64 -10.17
N LEU A 77 2.82 9.31 -11.16
CA LEU A 77 2.54 8.29 -12.16
C LEU A 77 3.78 7.40 -12.30
N ASP A 78 3.58 6.09 -12.21
CA ASP A 78 4.61 5.07 -12.33
C ASP A 78 4.11 3.94 -13.23
N ILE A 79 4.85 3.63 -14.29
CA ILE A 79 4.49 2.65 -15.32
C ILE A 79 5.56 1.57 -15.37
N VAL A 80 5.12 0.33 -15.42
CA VAL A 80 6.01 -0.85 -15.48
C VAL A 80 5.71 -1.65 -16.73
N ALA A 81 6.77 -2.01 -17.45
CA ALA A 81 6.75 -3.00 -18.53
C ALA A 81 7.50 -4.26 -18.08
N VAL A 82 6.90 -5.43 -18.17
CA VAL A 82 7.45 -6.70 -17.66
C VAL A 82 7.47 -7.82 -18.71
N VAL A 83 8.43 -8.72 -18.58
CA VAL A 83 8.58 -9.93 -19.40
C VAL A 83 9.00 -11.08 -18.48
N PRO A 84 8.38 -12.28 -18.57
CA PRO A 84 7.12 -12.60 -19.22
C PRO A 84 5.94 -12.24 -18.31
N ARG A 85 4.84 -11.80 -18.88
CA ARG A 85 3.55 -11.66 -18.15
C ARG A 85 2.39 -11.64 -19.11
N TYR A 86 1.20 -12.01 -18.59
CA TYR A 86 -0.08 -11.88 -19.31
C TYR A 86 -0.40 -10.41 -19.68
N ARG A 87 0.18 -9.43 -18.95
CA ARG A 87 0.05 -7.99 -19.19
C ARG A 87 1.44 -7.35 -19.15
N ASN A 88 1.95 -7.05 -20.32
CA ASN A 88 3.33 -6.59 -20.47
C ASN A 88 3.56 -5.16 -19.98
N VAL A 89 2.51 -4.30 -20.00
CA VAL A 89 2.58 -2.92 -19.53
C VAL A 89 1.40 -2.62 -18.61
N TYR A 90 1.66 -1.99 -17.47
CA TYR A 90 0.64 -1.57 -16.53
C TYR A 90 1.06 -0.36 -15.71
N ILE A 91 0.07 0.35 -15.18
CA ILE A 91 0.29 1.43 -14.23
C ILE A 91 0.53 0.80 -12.86
N GLN A 92 1.69 1.05 -12.26
CA GLN A 92 2.04 0.61 -10.93
C GLN A 92 1.51 1.55 -9.87
N GLN A 93 1.69 2.87 -10.09
CA GLN A 93 1.16 3.91 -9.25
C GLN A 93 0.49 4.99 -10.10
N ILE A 94 -0.63 5.48 -9.63
CA ILE A 94 -1.28 6.71 -10.08
C ILE A 94 -2.06 7.29 -8.92
N TYR A 95 -1.65 8.46 -8.44
CA TYR A 95 -2.27 9.08 -7.28
C TYR A 95 -2.21 10.60 -7.30
N ALA A 96 -3.09 11.20 -6.54
CA ALA A 96 -3.05 12.60 -6.16
C ALA A 96 -3.28 12.73 -4.65
N GLU A 97 -2.62 13.68 -4.01
CA GLU A 97 -2.70 13.94 -2.58
C GLU A 97 -2.88 15.43 -2.30
N LEU A 98 -3.64 15.73 -1.28
CA LEU A 98 -3.80 17.07 -0.75
C LEU A 98 -3.59 17.04 0.77
N GLY A 99 -2.59 17.76 1.24
CA GLY A 99 -2.24 17.87 2.64
C GLY A 99 -2.58 19.24 3.22
N TYR A 100 -3.02 19.24 4.46
CA TYR A 100 -3.15 20.44 5.27
C TYR A 100 -2.62 20.17 6.67
N LYS A 101 -1.53 20.86 7.03
CA LYS A 101 -0.81 20.59 8.29
C LYS A 101 -0.47 19.09 8.41
N SER A 102 -0.95 18.44 9.47
CA SER A 102 -0.72 17.01 9.72
C SER A 102 -1.67 16.06 8.98
N MET A 103 -2.72 16.58 8.34
CA MET A 103 -3.70 15.76 7.62
C MET A 103 -3.31 15.60 6.16
N LEU A 104 -3.56 14.42 5.60
CA LEU A 104 -3.31 14.10 4.20
C LEU A 104 -4.49 13.29 3.64
N LEU A 105 -5.10 13.83 2.60
CA LEU A 105 -6.08 13.12 1.78
C LEU A 105 -5.36 12.59 0.53
N SER A 106 -5.42 11.28 0.31
CA SER A 106 -4.83 10.61 -0.86
C SER A 106 -5.94 9.93 -1.67
N VAL A 107 -5.85 10.00 -2.98
CA VAL A 107 -6.74 9.30 -3.91
C VAL A 107 -5.90 8.64 -4.99
N GLY A 108 -6.12 7.35 -5.20
CA GLY A 108 -5.44 6.58 -6.23
C GLY A 108 -4.68 5.38 -5.69
N SER A 109 -3.75 4.89 -6.49
CA SER A 109 -2.91 3.71 -6.21
C SER A 109 -1.49 4.17 -5.94
N LYS A 110 -1.03 4.04 -4.70
CA LYS A 110 0.30 4.47 -4.26
C LYS A 110 1.00 3.36 -3.50
N GLU A 111 2.27 3.12 -3.79
CA GLU A 111 3.12 2.26 -2.98
C GLU A 111 3.22 2.86 -1.58
N ASN A 112 2.61 2.17 -0.63
CA ASN A 112 2.43 2.68 0.71
C ASN A 112 3.14 1.77 1.70
N ARG A 113 3.92 2.39 2.55
CA ARG A 113 4.56 1.67 3.66
C ARG A 113 3.82 2.06 4.92
N HIS A 114 3.18 1.06 5.54
CA HIS A 114 2.31 1.34 6.67
C HIS A 114 3.12 1.69 7.92
N SER A 115 2.67 2.66 8.54
CA SER A 115 2.71 3.32 9.82
C SER A 115 3.96 3.18 10.71
N LEU A 116 4.37 2.01 11.16
CA LEU A 116 5.49 1.79 12.08
C LEU A 116 6.62 0.96 11.46
N TRP A 117 6.56 0.73 10.18
CA TRP A 117 7.56 -0.07 9.49
C TRP A 117 8.87 0.72 9.31
N ASP A 118 9.91 0.23 9.93
CA ASP A 118 11.28 0.69 9.71
C ASP A 118 11.96 -0.20 8.67
N HIS A 119 12.47 0.44 7.60
CA HIS A 119 13.09 -0.28 6.48
C HIS A 119 14.36 -1.02 6.81
N SER A 120 15.07 -0.56 7.81
CA SER A 120 16.35 -1.13 8.22
C SER A 120 16.19 -2.25 9.24
N LEU A 121 15.06 -2.28 9.95
CA LEU A 121 14.85 -3.17 11.09
C LEU A 121 13.72 -4.19 10.88
N SER A 122 12.81 -3.97 9.92
CA SER A 122 11.63 -4.81 9.72
C SER A 122 11.62 -5.50 8.37
N SER A 123 11.23 -6.77 8.34
CA SER A 123 10.98 -7.54 7.11
C SER A 123 9.63 -7.24 6.45
N GLY A 124 8.77 -6.44 7.06
CA GLY A 124 7.45 -6.07 6.56
C GLY A 124 6.41 -5.89 7.66
N ASP A 125 5.22 -5.46 7.27
CA ASP A 125 4.06 -5.34 8.16
C ASP A 125 3.37 -6.70 8.31
N MET A 126 2.81 -6.96 9.51
CA MET A 126 2.13 -8.23 9.81
C MET A 126 0.75 -8.33 9.14
N VAL A 127 0.12 -7.20 8.83
CA VAL A 127 -1.26 -7.13 8.34
C VAL A 127 -1.30 -6.90 6.84
N LEU A 128 -0.42 -6.07 6.30
CA LEU A 128 -0.33 -5.79 4.88
C LEU A 128 1.07 -6.07 4.32
N SER A 129 1.14 -7.02 3.43
CA SER A 129 2.36 -7.34 2.70
C SER A 129 2.65 -6.29 1.60
N SER A 130 3.91 -5.85 1.50
CA SER A 130 4.40 -5.07 0.37
C SER A 130 4.75 -5.93 -0.87
N ASN A 131 4.21 -7.15 -0.96
CA ASN A 131 4.45 -8.08 -2.08
C ASN A 131 3.41 -7.94 -3.20
N ALA A 132 2.26 -7.33 -2.92
CA ALA A 132 1.20 -7.10 -3.89
C ALA A 132 1.24 -5.67 -4.43
N ARG A 133 0.67 -5.49 -5.63
CA ARG A 133 0.49 -4.16 -6.22
C ARG A 133 -0.41 -3.28 -5.35
N PRO A 134 -0.16 -1.97 -5.30
CA PRO A 134 -1.01 -1.05 -4.58
C PRO A 134 -2.46 -1.09 -5.05
N ILE A 135 -3.38 -1.06 -4.11
CA ILE A 135 -4.83 -1.02 -4.40
C ILE A 135 -5.24 0.45 -4.53
N PRO A 136 -6.02 0.81 -5.57
CA PRO A 136 -6.63 2.12 -5.64
C PRO A 136 -7.58 2.37 -4.47
N GLU A 137 -7.34 3.47 -3.75
CA GLU A 137 -8.08 3.81 -2.53
C GLU A 137 -8.28 5.32 -2.37
N ILE A 138 -9.23 5.69 -1.54
CA ILE A 138 -9.36 7.02 -0.95
C ILE A 138 -8.94 6.88 0.51
N LYS A 139 -7.92 7.63 0.92
CA LYS A 139 -7.34 7.55 2.24
C LYS A 139 -7.21 8.93 2.89
N LEU A 140 -7.71 9.04 4.11
CA LEU A 140 -7.46 10.16 5.00
C LEU A 140 -6.47 9.70 6.07
N SER A 141 -5.38 10.43 6.25
CA SER A 141 -4.32 10.01 7.17
C SER A 141 -3.67 11.18 7.91
N MET A 142 -3.10 10.87 9.04
CA MET A 142 -2.03 11.62 9.71
C MET A 142 -0.77 10.77 9.59
N PRO A 143 0.07 10.96 8.55
CA PRO A 143 1.19 10.07 8.26
C PRO A 143 2.32 10.17 9.28
N GLU A 144 2.40 11.29 10.01
CA GLU A 144 3.40 11.53 11.03
C GLU A 144 2.78 11.68 12.42
N PHE A 145 3.56 11.32 13.45
CA PHE A 145 3.13 11.53 14.82
C PHE A 145 2.93 13.01 15.13
N THR A 146 1.67 13.39 15.31
CA THR A 146 1.24 14.77 15.55
C THR A 146 0.95 14.99 17.04
N VAL A 147 1.48 16.07 17.57
CA VAL A 147 1.25 16.46 18.97
C VAL A 147 -0.22 16.69 19.22
N VAL A 148 -0.77 16.06 20.27
CA VAL A 148 -2.13 16.33 20.73
C VAL A 148 -2.14 17.69 21.44
N PRO A 149 -3.02 18.63 21.06
CA PRO A 149 -3.13 19.91 21.75
C PRO A 149 -3.28 19.75 23.27
N LEU A 150 -2.74 20.71 24.01
CA LEU A 150 -2.75 20.77 25.48
C LEU A 150 -1.84 19.76 26.20
N THR A 151 -1.21 18.82 25.52
CA THR A 151 -0.34 17.82 26.14
C THR A 151 1.12 18.26 26.25
N LYS A 152 1.45 19.50 25.87
CA LYS A 152 2.83 20.02 25.86
C LYS A 152 3.82 19.12 25.10
N GLY A 153 3.31 18.29 24.17
CA GLY A 153 4.12 17.42 23.32
C GLY A 153 4.39 16.00 23.85
N TRP A 154 4.03 15.69 25.10
CA TRP A 154 4.27 14.36 25.65
C TRP A 154 3.38 13.27 25.03
N MET A 155 2.24 13.65 24.45
CA MET A 155 1.33 12.73 23.76
C MET A 155 1.20 13.09 22.28
N GLN A 156 1.40 12.11 21.42
CA GLN A 156 1.32 12.26 19.98
C GLN A 156 0.46 11.15 19.40
N VAL A 157 -0.22 11.46 18.30
CA VAL A 157 -1.10 10.52 17.60
C VAL A 157 -0.73 10.43 16.12
N LYS A 158 -0.97 9.27 15.55
CA LYS A 158 -0.81 8.94 14.13
C LYS A 158 -1.91 7.97 13.73
N GLY A 159 -2.36 7.98 12.48
CA GLY A 159 -3.37 7.03 12.03
C GLY A 159 -3.85 7.29 10.62
N ASP A 160 -4.69 6.37 10.14
CA ASP A 160 -5.29 6.45 8.82
C ASP A 160 -6.66 5.76 8.78
N PHE A 161 -7.42 6.13 7.76
CA PHE A 161 -8.67 5.50 7.38
C PHE A 161 -8.77 5.48 5.86
N ALA A 162 -8.97 4.31 5.28
CA ALA A 162 -9.04 4.17 3.83
C ALA A 162 -10.12 3.20 3.38
N VAL A 163 -10.61 3.44 2.17
CA VAL A 163 -11.52 2.57 1.44
C VAL A 163 -11.00 2.45 0.01
N GLY A 164 -10.90 1.22 -0.48
CA GLY A 164 -10.40 0.93 -1.81
C GLY A 164 -11.17 -0.18 -2.50
N LYS A 165 -10.78 -0.43 -3.76
CA LYS A 165 -11.34 -1.51 -4.58
C LYS A 165 -10.25 -2.13 -5.42
N SER A 166 -10.23 -3.48 -5.50
CA SER A 166 -9.29 -4.18 -6.38
C SER A 166 -9.69 -4.06 -7.86
N PHE A 167 -8.69 -3.93 -8.73
CA PHE A 167 -8.84 -3.90 -10.20
C PHE A 167 -7.98 -4.99 -10.86
N ASP A 168 -7.87 -6.13 -10.22
CA ASP A 168 -7.01 -7.26 -10.58
C ASP A 168 -7.74 -8.38 -11.33
N THR A 169 -8.96 -8.17 -11.76
CA THR A 169 -9.82 -9.18 -12.40
C THR A 169 -9.10 -9.95 -13.51
N LYS A 170 -8.44 -9.26 -14.42
CA LYS A 170 -7.70 -9.91 -15.53
C LYS A 170 -6.51 -10.73 -15.06
N TYR A 171 -5.86 -10.31 -13.99
CA TYR A 171 -4.80 -11.09 -13.37
C TYR A 171 -5.34 -12.38 -12.78
N LEU A 172 -6.42 -12.30 -12.01
CA LEU A 172 -7.07 -13.45 -11.38
C LEU A 172 -7.62 -14.44 -12.42
N GLU A 173 -8.24 -13.95 -13.50
CA GLU A 173 -8.71 -14.77 -14.61
C GLU A 173 -7.59 -15.58 -15.27
N ASN A 174 -6.47 -14.92 -15.57
CA ASN A 174 -5.32 -15.59 -16.17
C ASN A 174 -4.60 -16.53 -15.20
N PHE A 175 -4.43 -16.10 -13.93
CA PHE A 175 -3.77 -16.91 -12.91
C PHE A 175 -4.57 -18.18 -12.58
N SER A 176 -5.90 -18.08 -12.45
CA SER A 176 -6.77 -19.21 -12.16
C SER A 176 -6.85 -20.20 -13.33
N ASN A 177 -6.65 -19.71 -14.56
CA ASN A 177 -6.75 -20.50 -15.79
C ASN A 177 -7.97 -21.42 -15.82
N GLY A 178 -9.11 -20.93 -15.28
CA GLY A 178 -10.36 -21.69 -15.14
C GLY A 178 -10.34 -22.84 -14.12
N LYS A 179 -9.24 -23.05 -13.39
CA LYS A 179 -9.05 -24.17 -12.46
C LYS A 179 -9.35 -23.82 -11.01
N GLN A 180 -9.27 -22.55 -10.65
CA GLN A 180 -9.46 -22.07 -9.28
C GLN A 180 -10.57 -21.03 -9.20
N THR A 181 -11.33 -21.07 -8.11
CA THR A 181 -12.31 -20.02 -7.81
C THR A 181 -11.57 -18.77 -7.32
N TYR A 182 -12.03 -17.61 -7.75
CA TYR A 182 -11.51 -16.31 -7.32
C TYR A 182 -12.66 -15.31 -7.13
N ILE A 183 -12.39 -14.22 -6.42
CA ILE A 183 -13.34 -13.13 -6.22
C ILE A 183 -12.77 -11.88 -6.88
N LYS A 184 -13.57 -11.26 -7.74
CA LYS A 184 -13.20 -10.02 -8.45
C LYS A 184 -13.89 -8.81 -7.86
N ASN A 185 -13.29 -7.62 -8.08
CA ASN A 185 -13.83 -6.34 -7.59
C ASN A 185 -14.04 -6.30 -6.08
N VAL A 186 -13.12 -6.89 -5.33
CA VAL A 186 -13.15 -6.89 -3.87
C VAL A 186 -13.00 -5.47 -3.35
N LEU A 187 -13.80 -5.12 -2.36
CA LEU A 187 -13.70 -3.88 -1.62
C LEU A 187 -12.74 -4.05 -0.45
N TRP A 188 -11.98 -2.99 -0.18
CA TRP A 188 -10.98 -2.94 0.88
C TRP A 188 -11.30 -1.83 1.85
N HIS A 189 -11.06 -2.09 3.12
CA HIS A 189 -11.08 -1.09 4.16
C HIS A 189 -9.90 -1.32 5.08
N HIS A 190 -9.21 -0.24 5.41
CA HIS A 190 -8.25 -0.28 6.50
C HIS A 190 -8.34 0.98 7.35
N LYS A 191 -7.96 0.83 8.58
CA LYS A 191 -7.78 1.90 9.54
C LYS A 191 -6.68 1.55 10.51
N SER A 192 -5.95 2.56 10.94
CA SER A 192 -4.97 2.43 12.00
C SER A 192 -5.04 3.63 12.94
N PHE A 193 -4.68 3.41 14.19
CA PHE A 193 -4.55 4.47 15.16
C PHE A 193 -3.45 4.12 16.16
N TYR A 194 -2.54 5.06 16.38
CA TYR A 194 -1.41 4.92 17.28
C TYR A 194 -1.30 6.11 18.20
N VAL A 195 -0.96 5.84 19.45
CA VAL A 195 -0.61 6.83 20.45
C VAL A 195 0.83 6.62 20.85
N ARG A 196 1.63 7.66 20.79
CA ARG A 196 3.00 7.70 21.28
C ARG A 196 3.08 8.60 22.52
N ILE A 197 3.68 8.07 23.56
CA ILE A 197 4.00 8.81 24.79
C ILE A 197 5.52 8.92 24.86
N LYS A 198 6.03 10.13 25.00
CA LYS A 198 7.46 10.39 25.16
C LYS A 198 7.68 11.58 26.09
N ASP A 199 8.79 11.55 26.79
CA ASP A 199 9.25 12.73 27.50
C ASP A 199 9.76 13.80 26.52
N THR A 200 9.27 15.02 26.68
CA THR A 200 9.65 16.18 25.84
C THR A 200 10.85 16.94 26.36
N GLN A 201 11.22 16.70 27.60
CA GLN A 201 12.37 17.34 28.24
C GLN A 201 13.65 16.51 28.13
N ASN A 202 13.54 15.31 27.55
CA ASN A 202 14.61 14.32 27.40
C ASN A 202 15.27 13.89 28.73
N GLU A 203 14.56 14.04 29.84
CA GLU A 203 15.00 13.54 31.14
C GLU A 203 14.83 12.02 31.26
N PHE A 204 13.82 11.49 30.56
CA PHE A 204 13.53 10.06 30.50
C PHE A 204 13.70 9.51 29.10
N PRO A 205 14.68 8.62 28.85
CA PRO A 205 15.07 8.21 27.50
C PRO A 205 14.09 7.25 26.82
N LEU A 206 13.03 6.81 27.50
CA LEU A 206 12.08 5.85 26.96
C LEU A 206 10.86 6.53 26.35
N SER A 207 10.40 5.98 25.23
CA SER A 207 9.09 6.31 24.65
C SER A 207 8.28 5.03 24.45
N GLY A 208 6.96 5.13 24.62
CA GLY A 208 6.04 4.02 24.40
C GLY A 208 5.09 4.31 23.23
N ILE A 209 4.81 3.30 22.41
CA ILE A 209 3.81 3.37 21.36
C ILE A 209 2.82 2.23 21.57
N ILE A 210 1.53 2.57 21.56
CA ILE A 210 0.45 1.59 21.51
C ILE A 210 -0.44 1.92 20.32
N GLY A 211 -0.97 0.91 19.64
CA GLY A 211 -1.83 1.15 18.49
C GLY A 211 -2.66 -0.06 18.10
N VAL A 212 -3.59 0.19 17.20
CA VAL A 212 -4.46 -0.80 16.61
C VAL A 212 -4.46 -0.64 15.09
N GLN A 213 -4.44 -1.77 14.39
CA GLN A 213 -4.65 -1.86 12.95
C GLN A 213 -5.83 -2.77 12.67
N HIS A 214 -6.65 -2.39 11.69
CA HIS A 214 -7.74 -3.21 11.19
C HIS A 214 -7.74 -3.19 9.67
N TRP A 215 -7.74 -4.36 9.07
CA TRP A 215 -7.79 -4.57 7.64
C TRP A 215 -8.91 -5.54 7.32
N ALA A 216 -9.73 -5.23 6.33
CA ALA A 216 -10.81 -6.08 5.90
C ALA A 216 -11.01 -6.04 4.38
N GLN A 217 -11.34 -7.20 3.84
CA GLN A 217 -11.86 -7.37 2.50
C GLN A 217 -13.35 -7.69 2.59
N TRP A 218 -14.14 -7.13 1.68
CA TRP A 218 -15.58 -7.38 1.66
C TRP A 218 -16.15 -7.16 0.26
N GLY A 219 -17.41 -7.58 0.06
CA GLY A 219 -18.05 -7.46 -1.25
C GLY A 219 -17.34 -8.25 -2.35
N GLY A 220 -17.49 -7.79 -3.57
CA GLY A 220 -16.94 -8.46 -4.75
C GLY A 220 -17.91 -9.47 -5.36
N THR A 221 -17.43 -10.17 -6.39
CA THR A 221 -18.19 -11.19 -7.10
C THR A 221 -17.34 -12.44 -7.28
N SER A 222 -17.82 -13.56 -6.77
CA SER A 222 -17.17 -14.86 -6.96
C SER A 222 -17.31 -15.36 -8.39
N SER A 223 -16.27 -15.98 -8.93
CA SER A 223 -16.33 -16.73 -10.19
C SER A 223 -17.14 -18.01 -10.06
N ASN A 224 -17.40 -18.49 -8.84
CA ASN A 224 -18.32 -19.58 -8.59
C ASN A 224 -19.77 -19.07 -8.61
N PRO A 225 -20.62 -19.50 -9.57
CA PRO A 225 -22.00 -19.02 -9.67
C PRO A 225 -22.88 -19.31 -8.43
N ARG A 226 -22.52 -20.32 -7.64
CA ARG A 226 -23.26 -20.68 -6.41
C ARG A 226 -23.06 -19.67 -5.30
N ILE A 227 -21.92 -18.97 -5.29
CA ILE A 227 -21.57 -17.96 -4.29
C ILE A 227 -22.01 -16.57 -4.78
N GLY A 228 -21.77 -16.25 -6.06
CA GLY A 228 -22.23 -15.03 -6.73
C GLY A 228 -21.70 -13.73 -6.14
N VAL A 229 -22.56 -12.72 -6.07
CA VAL A 229 -22.22 -11.38 -5.57
C VAL A 229 -22.23 -11.38 -4.04
N GLN A 230 -21.15 -10.88 -3.44
CA GLN A 230 -21.01 -10.77 -1.99
C GLN A 230 -21.66 -9.48 -1.46
N PRO A 231 -22.11 -9.44 -0.19
CA PRO A 231 -22.71 -8.28 0.44
C PRO A 231 -21.81 -7.04 0.29
N HIS A 232 -22.37 -5.94 -0.23
CA HIS A 232 -21.61 -4.70 -0.51
C HIS A 232 -22.43 -3.43 -0.26
N SER A 233 -23.50 -3.52 0.54
CA SER A 233 -24.32 -2.37 0.91
C SER A 233 -23.60 -1.44 1.90
N LEU A 234 -24.13 -0.24 2.08
CA LEU A 234 -23.65 0.70 3.11
C LEU A 234 -23.70 0.07 4.52
N LYS A 235 -24.74 -0.74 4.80
CA LYS A 235 -24.86 -1.46 6.06
C LYS A 235 -23.71 -2.45 6.26
N ASP A 236 -23.32 -3.16 5.21
CA ASP A 236 -22.20 -4.11 5.24
C ASP A 236 -20.88 -3.36 5.45
N PHE A 237 -20.70 -2.22 4.80
CA PHE A 237 -19.56 -1.34 5.04
C PHE A 237 -19.43 -0.91 6.52
N ILE A 238 -20.53 -0.44 7.12
CA ILE A 238 -20.53 -0.04 8.54
C ILE A 238 -20.16 -1.23 9.44
N ARG A 239 -20.67 -2.44 9.16
CA ARG A 239 -20.30 -3.64 9.90
C ARG A 239 -18.81 -3.94 9.79
N VAL A 240 -18.26 -3.88 8.58
CA VAL A 240 -16.81 -4.06 8.33
C VAL A 240 -16.00 -3.03 9.09
N VAL A 241 -16.37 -1.75 9.03
CA VAL A 241 -15.70 -0.69 9.80
C VAL A 241 -15.75 -0.94 11.30
N CYS A 242 -16.87 -1.46 11.82
CA CYS A 242 -17.00 -1.80 13.25
C CYS A 242 -16.31 -3.12 13.65
N GLY A 243 -15.74 -3.86 12.70
CA GLY A 243 -15.13 -5.17 12.97
C GLY A 243 -16.15 -6.25 13.34
N SER A 244 -17.41 -6.09 12.90
CA SER A 244 -18.46 -7.07 13.14
C SER A 244 -18.29 -8.27 12.22
N GLU A 245 -18.72 -9.45 12.68
CA GLU A 245 -18.73 -10.68 11.88
C GLU A 245 -19.54 -10.51 10.58
N GLY A 246 -19.10 -11.19 9.54
CA GLY A 246 -19.84 -11.33 8.29
C GLY A 246 -21.18 -12.03 8.52
N GLY A 247 -22.19 -11.77 7.65
CA GLY A 247 -23.44 -12.53 7.66
C GLY A 247 -23.25 -13.98 7.19
N ASP A 248 -24.31 -14.78 7.25
CA ASP A 248 -24.31 -16.24 6.96
C ASP A 248 -23.67 -16.63 5.61
N ASN A 249 -23.62 -15.72 4.65
CA ASN A 249 -22.97 -15.95 3.36
C ASN A 249 -21.43 -15.83 3.40
N ALA A 250 -20.84 -15.32 4.48
CA ALA A 250 -19.39 -15.19 4.63
C ALA A 250 -18.72 -16.52 5.06
N THR A 251 -19.48 -17.50 5.46
CA THR A 251 -19.00 -18.80 5.95
C THR A 251 -18.89 -19.87 4.86
N LEU A 252 -19.23 -19.54 3.61
CA LEU A 252 -19.21 -20.48 2.46
C LEU A 252 -17.94 -20.36 1.60
N SER A 253 -16.84 -19.88 2.17
CA SER A 253 -15.54 -19.85 1.50
C SER A 253 -14.74 -21.11 1.76
#